data_b27d2069d6ab09dbcda7d52dfd991a9d
#
_entry.id   b27d2069d6ab09dbcda7d52dfd991a9d
#
_cell.length_a   1.000
_cell.length_b   1.000
_cell.length_c   1.000
_cell.angle_alpha   90.00
_cell.angle_beta   90.00
_cell.angle_gamma   90.00
#
_symmetry.space_group_name_H-M   'P 1'
#
loop_
_entity.id
_entity.type
_entity.pdbx_description
1 polymer ?
#
loop_
_entity_poly.entity_id
_entity_poly.type
_entity_poly.pdbx_seq_one_letter_code
_entity_poly.pdbx_strand_id
1 'polypeptide(L)'
;MKWIEEVLIMRKQSIIFIICVLLVTLVSPAITVEAKQKPKLSVKAKTMTVGESYKLKLKKVSSGAKVKWKTSKKSVVTISKKKGNTVTLKAKKKGTAIITAKYNKKTYKCKITVKDKKPTVDNPVLNSTDVTLYHLSNPDEKEFPYDKNHMREYRFRVSGTKKEVRKWEIVGEDADYFTITTYGLVKTQWGPAYVDPCVTATVVATLEDGRTLKATVRAYSELNIYIDSVFDSFEKQYIAANMTQKEKVEKAAWYIGATSDYKAQDSEWYHIFTIHQGDCSASRYALMYMCRHMGIKAVACRNIDYHGQTLVKADGIFYMVVTGYNEPKPRQYTIYEMSDKGVKELAEDNGIDLKYFD
;
A
#
# COMPACT_ATOMS: atom_id res chain seq x y z
N MET A 1 51.53 7.85 81.19
CA MET A 1 50.72 7.73 79.92
C MET A 1 50.43 9.02 79.25
N LYS A 2 50.14 10.12 79.87
CA LYS A 2 49.87 11.44 79.21
C LYS A 2 51.05 11.97 78.35
N TRP A 3 52.27 11.74 78.74
CA TRP A 3 53.46 12.28 78.01
C TRP A 3 53.73 11.59 76.67
N ILE A 4 53.34 10.35 76.51
CA ILE A 4 53.50 9.59 75.24
C ILE A 4 52.48 10.03 74.21
N GLU A 5 51.26 10.37 74.62
CA GLU A 5 50.19 10.85 73.69
C GLU A 5 50.52 12.26 73.11
N GLU A 6 51.08 13.19 73.93
CA GLU A 6 51.47 14.48 73.50
C GLU A 6 52.61 14.44 72.48
N VAL A 7 53.59 13.58 72.66
CA VAL A 7 54.70 13.38 71.71
C VAL A 7 54.23 12.77 70.39
N LEU A 8 53.25 11.87 70.47
CA LEU A 8 52.65 11.28 69.24
C LEU A 8 51.83 12.31 68.43
N ILE A 9 51.10 13.20 69.11
CA ILE A 9 50.31 14.25 68.49
C ILE A 9 51.23 15.30 67.81
N MET A 10 52.32 15.72 68.48
CA MET A 10 53.30 16.67 67.87
C MET A 10 54.01 16.06 66.63
N ARG A 11 54.35 14.76 66.67
CA ARG A 11 54.90 14.07 65.49
C ARG A 11 53.93 13.98 64.31
N LYS A 12 52.66 13.72 64.59
CA LYS A 12 51.60 13.69 63.54
C LYS A 12 51.39 15.08 62.93
N GLN A 13 51.39 16.14 63.73
CA GLN A 13 51.24 17.52 63.22
C GLN A 13 52.48 17.96 62.41
N SER A 14 53.69 17.59 62.81
CA SER A 14 54.91 17.88 62.04
C SER A 14 54.95 17.14 60.68
N ILE A 15 54.52 15.88 60.66
CA ILE A 15 54.41 15.10 59.41
C ILE A 15 53.38 15.70 58.46
N ILE A 16 52.20 16.13 58.96
CA ILE A 16 51.16 16.76 58.16
C ILE A 16 51.67 18.12 57.59
N PHE A 17 52.39 18.90 58.40
CA PHE A 17 52.95 20.18 57.93
C PHE A 17 54.02 19.99 56.83
N ILE A 18 54.89 18.97 56.96
CA ILE A 18 55.91 18.64 55.95
C ILE A 18 55.25 18.14 54.67
N ILE A 19 54.17 17.35 54.73
CA ILE A 19 53.39 16.87 53.58
C ILE A 19 52.68 18.06 52.88
N CYS A 20 52.10 18.99 53.65
CA CYS A 20 51.48 20.19 53.08
C CYS A 20 52.51 21.13 52.39
N VAL A 21 53.69 21.29 52.95
CA VAL A 21 54.77 22.11 52.34
C VAL A 21 55.32 21.45 51.08
N LEU A 22 55.44 20.09 51.06
CA LEU A 22 55.85 19.34 49.88
C LEU A 22 54.79 19.35 48.76
N LEU A 23 53.49 19.40 49.09
CA LEU A 23 52.40 19.49 48.12
C LEU A 23 52.26 20.89 47.51
N VAL A 24 52.66 21.95 48.17
CA VAL A 24 52.64 23.34 47.64
C VAL A 24 53.76 23.60 46.64
N THR A 25 54.89 22.86 46.74
CA THR A 25 56.02 23.04 45.80
C THR A 25 55.91 22.27 44.50
N LEU A 26 54.88 21.38 44.35
CA LEU A 26 54.63 20.63 43.10
C LEU A 26 53.56 21.21 42.18
N VAL A 27 52.94 22.35 42.54
CA VAL A 27 52.06 23.10 41.62
C VAL A 27 52.91 24.19 40.96
N SER A 28 53.87 23.80 40.13
CA SER A 28 54.36 24.69 39.07
C SER A 28 53.19 24.90 38.10
N PRO A 29 52.78 26.13 37.81
CA PRO A 29 51.88 26.37 36.69
C PRO A 29 52.59 25.86 35.43
N ALA A 30 52.15 24.72 34.91
CA ALA A 30 52.54 24.29 33.58
C ALA A 30 52.11 25.44 32.65
N ILE A 31 53.06 26.24 32.22
CA ILE A 31 52.89 27.19 31.11
C ILE A 31 52.64 26.27 29.90
N THR A 32 51.38 25.94 29.65
CA THR A 32 50.95 25.34 28.39
C THR A 32 51.22 26.38 27.31
N VAL A 33 52.38 26.26 26.69
CA VAL A 33 52.64 26.92 25.42
C VAL A 33 51.66 26.32 24.41
N GLU A 34 50.52 26.97 24.30
CA GLU A 34 49.51 26.59 23.32
C GLU A 34 50.18 26.70 21.95
N ALA A 35 50.56 25.56 21.37
CA ALA A 35 51.18 25.49 20.06
C ALA A 35 50.30 26.22 19.07
N LYS A 36 50.72 27.41 18.61
CA LYS A 36 49.96 28.31 17.74
C LYS A 36 49.60 27.57 16.46
N GLN A 37 48.41 27.01 16.48
CA GLN A 37 47.94 26.09 15.43
C GLN A 37 47.91 26.79 14.07
N LYS A 38 48.55 26.19 13.03
CA LYS A 38 48.69 26.77 11.69
C LYS A 38 47.33 27.01 11.03
N PRO A 39 47.04 28.18 10.48
CA PRO A 39 45.82 28.47 9.75
C PRO A 39 45.60 27.49 8.59
N LYS A 40 44.33 27.02 8.37
CA LYS A 40 43.98 26.14 7.26
C LYS A 40 42.57 26.43 6.75
N LEU A 41 42.33 26.25 5.45
CA LEU A 41 40.97 26.32 4.89
C LEU A 41 40.11 25.18 5.39
N SER A 42 38.81 25.43 5.51
CA SER A 42 37.80 24.39 5.89
C SER A 42 37.80 23.22 4.91
N VAL A 43 38.09 23.47 3.63
CA VAL A 43 38.33 22.46 2.59
C VAL A 43 39.40 22.94 1.61
N LYS A 44 40.17 22.03 1.01
CA LYS A 44 41.16 22.30 -0.04
C LYS A 44 40.55 22.23 -1.44
N ALA A 45 39.48 21.47 -1.60
CA ALA A 45 38.70 21.37 -2.83
C ALA A 45 37.21 21.15 -2.52
N LYS A 46 36.33 21.60 -3.42
CA LYS A 46 34.89 21.41 -3.33
C LYS A 46 34.27 21.37 -4.73
N THR A 47 33.42 20.41 -4.98
CA THR A 47 32.53 20.40 -6.16
C THR A 47 31.21 21.08 -5.79
N MET A 48 30.73 21.94 -6.67
CA MET A 48 29.46 22.67 -6.56
C MET A 48 28.69 22.52 -7.86
N THR A 49 27.37 22.68 -7.81
CA THR A 49 26.50 22.80 -9.00
C THR A 49 26.19 24.26 -9.31
N VAL A 50 25.92 24.59 -10.56
CA VAL A 50 25.48 25.92 -10.97
C VAL A 50 24.30 26.38 -10.11
N GLY A 51 24.41 27.61 -9.53
CA GLY A 51 23.42 28.18 -8.61
C GLY A 51 23.70 27.90 -7.12
N GLU A 52 24.49 26.88 -6.79
CA GLU A 52 24.82 26.52 -5.40
C GLU A 52 25.67 27.62 -4.71
N SER A 53 25.44 27.79 -3.40
CA SER A 53 26.23 28.67 -2.53
C SER A 53 26.94 27.86 -1.46
N TYR A 54 28.20 28.22 -1.16
CA TYR A 54 29.01 27.53 -0.15
C TYR A 54 29.79 28.53 0.71
N LYS A 55 29.82 28.32 2.03
CA LYS A 55 30.61 29.12 2.99
C LYS A 55 31.97 28.48 3.17
N LEU A 56 33.04 29.15 2.66
CA LEU A 56 34.42 28.75 2.85
C LEU A 56 35.04 29.55 4.00
N LYS A 57 35.70 28.86 4.94
CA LYS A 57 36.26 29.46 6.14
C LYS A 57 37.77 29.17 6.25
N LEU A 58 38.57 30.19 6.62
CA LEU A 58 39.94 30.01 7.10
C LEU A 58 39.89 29.79 8.61
N LYS A 59 40.20 28.58 9.06
CA LYS A 59 40.18 28.15 10.47
C LYS A 59 41.53 28.47 11.13
N LYS A 60 41.53 28.50 12.47
CA LYS A 60 42.72 28.69 13.30
C LYS A 60 43.43 30.05 13.04
N VAL A 61 42.63 31.08 12.94
CA VAL A 61 43.03 32.48 12.87
C VAL A 61 42.42 33.23 14.05
N SER A 62 43.06 34.34 14.46
CA SER A 62 42.59 35.18 15.58
C SER A 62 41.16 35.72 15.35
N SER A 63 40.45 36.00 16.43
CA SER A 63 39.18 36.72 16.36
C SER A 63 39.39 38.07 15.64
N GLY A 64 38.49 38.44 14.71
CA GLY A 64 38.62 39.66 13.93
C GLY A 64 39.64 39.61 12.78
N ALA A 65 40.23 38.46 12.47
CA ALA A 65 41.24 38.32 11.40
C ALA A 65 40.76 38.92 10.08
N LYS A 66 41.54 39.83 9.52
CA LYS A 66 41.31 40.43 8.19
C LYS A 66 41.89 39.53 7.11
N VAL A 67 41.03 38.70 6.45
CA VAL A 67 41.44 37.83 5.36
C VAL A 67 41.03 38.45 4.02
N LYS A 68 42.02 38.57 3.08
CA LYS A 68 41.76 39.06 1.72
C LYS A 68 41.40 37.87 0.82
N TRP A 69 40.15 37.84 0.28
CA TRP A 69 39.66 36.78 -0.57
C TRP A 69 39.66 37.19 -2.04
N LYS A 70 40.11 36.29 -2.93
CA LYS A 70 40.09 36.47 -4.39
C LYS A 70 39.63 35.17 -5.07
N THR A 71 38.96 35.28 -6.22
CA THR A 71 38.70 34.17 -7.14
C THR A 71 39.50 34.33 -8.40
N SER A 72 40.02 33.26 -8.96
CA SER A 72 40.76 33.25 -10.24
C SER A 72 39.85 33.47 -11.46
N LYS A 73 38.54 33.06 -11.35
CA LYS A 73 37.57 33.19 -12.44
C LYS A 73 36.19 33.60 -11.87
N LYS A 74 35.88 34.91 -11.97
CA LYS A 74 34.58 35.46 -11.52
C LYS A 74 33.38 34.94 -12.32
N SER A 75 33.61 34.57 -13.59
CA SER A 75 32.58 33.95 -14.43
C SER A 75 32.14 32.55 -13.94
N VAL A 76 33.04 31.82 -13.26
CA VAL A 76 32.76 30.47 -12.73
C VAL A 76 32.24 30.55 -11.31
N VAL A 77 32.96 31.30 -10.43
CA VAL A 77 32.58 31.45 -9.01
C VAL A 77 32.72 32.90 -8.59
N THR A 78 31.63 33.47 -8.08
CA THR A 78 31.68 34.82 -7.45
C THR A 78 31.85 34.69 -5.93
N ILE A 79 32.44 35.71 -5.35
CA ILE A 79 32.63 35.84 -3.90
C ILE A 79 31.68 36.92 -3.40
N SER A 80 30.76 36.54 -2.49
CA SER A 80 29.83 37.46 -1.84
C SER A 80 29.92 37.32 -0.32
N LYS A 81 29.41 38.34 0.41
CA LYS A 81 29.35 38.36 1.89
C LYS A 81 30.70 38.02 2.53
N LYS A 82 31.75 38.82 2.24
CA LYS A 82 33.04 38.72 2.89
C LYS A 82 32.91 39.19 4.35
N LYS A 83 33.11 38.28 5.31
CA LYS A 83 33.20 38.65 6.74
C LYS A 83 34.42 37.97 7.34
N GLY A 84 35.47 38.81 7.65
CA GLY A 84 36.66 38.31 8.33
C GLY A 84 37.23 37.03 7.71
N ASN A 85 37.27 35.96 8.47
CA ASN A 85 37.83 34.67 8.07
C ASN A 85 36.85 33.76 7.26
N THR A 86 35.67 34.24 6.88
CA THR A 86 34.65 33.49 6.14
C THR A 86 34.22 34.23 4.89
N VAL A 87 33.94 33.50 3.80
CA VAL A 87 33.43 34.04 2.54
C VAL A 87 32.33 33.14 2.02
N THR A 88 31.33 33.74 1.37
CA THR A 88 30.28 32.97 0.65
C THR A 88 30.65 32.94 -0.83
N LEU A 89 30.76 31.75 -1.38
CA LEU A 89 30.98 31.46 -2.79
C LEU A 89 29.64 31.22 -3.45
N LYS A 90 29.44 31.70 -4.69
CA LYS A 90 28.26 31.38 -5.51
C LYS A 90 28.73 30.84 -6.86
N ALA A 91 28.36 29.62 -7.19
CA ALA A 91 28.63 28.97 -8.47
C ALA A 91 27.78 29.61 -9.58
N LYS A 92 28.43 30.10 -10.66
CA LYS A 92 27.76 30.82 -11.75
C LYS A 92 27.68 30.00 -13.05
N LYS A 93 28.80 29.38 -13.43
CA LYS A 93 28.94 28.63 -14.69
C LYS A 93 29.85 27.43 -14.49
N LYS A 94 29.63 26.35 -15.23
CA LYS A 94 30.53 25.18 -15.30
C LYS A 94 31.98 25.59 -15.52
N GLY A 95 32.88 24.94 -14.81
CA GLY A 95 34.32 25.19 -14.92
C GLY A 95 35.04 25.05 -13.59
N THR A 96 36.29 25.46 -13.57
CA THR A 96 37.11 25.42 -12.36
C THR A 96 37.61 26.83 -12.00
N ALA A 97 37.53 27.18 -10.70
CA ALA A 97 38.07 28.39 -10.14
C ALA A 97 38.91 28.09 -8.89
N ILE A 98 39.98 28.87 -8.66
CA ILE A 98 40.77 28.80 -7.43
C ILE A 98 40.36 29.97 -6.55
N ILE A 99 39.92 29.68 -5.34
CA ILE A 99 39.66 30.67 -4.31
C ILE A 99 40.90 30.79 -3.46
N THR A 100 41.39 32.01 -3.33
CA THR A 100 42.61 32.35 -2.60
C THR A 100 42.27 33.19 -1.37
N ALA A 101 42.72 32.75 -0.21
CA ALA A 101 42.72 33.52 1.05
C ALA A 101 44.14 33.98 1.39
N LYS A 102 44.38 35.29 1.53
CA LYS A 102 45.65 35.83 2.03
C LYS A 102 45.50 36.29 3.47
N TYR A 103 46.35 35.78 4.36
CA TYR A 103 46.41 36.12 5.78
C TYR A 103 47.85 36.05 6.30
N ASN A 104 48.31 37.09 6.96
CA ASN A 104 49.66 37.19 7.52
C ASN A 104 50.75 36.81 6.51
N LYS A 105 50.75 37.49 5.34
CA LYS A 105 51.68 37.24 4.21
C LYS A 105 51.62 35.82 3.60
N LYS A 106 50.80 34.87 4.17
CA LYS A 106 50.63 33.52 3.65
C LYS A 106 49.37 33.41 2.77
N THR A 107 49.43 32.47 1.81
CA THR A 107 48.36 32.23 0.82
C THR A 107 47.83 30.83 0.96
N TYR A 108 46.50 30.70 1.04
CA TYR A 108 45.75 29.42 1.14
C TYR A 108 44.86 29.32 -0.08
N LYS A 109 44.88 28.17 -0.79
CA LYS A 109 44.14 27.95 -2.03
C LYS A 109 43.10 26.84 -1.86
N CYS A 110 41.88 27.05 -2.41
CA CYS A 110 40.82 26.04 -2.52
C CYS A 110 40.39 25.92 -3.98
N LYS A 111 40.43 24.72 -4.54
CA LYS A 111 39.94 24.42 -5.89
C LYS A 111 38.43 24.22 -5.85
N ILE A 112 37.68 25.03 -6.58
CA ILE A 112 36.23 24.85 -6.77
C ILE A 112 35.98 24.34 -8.18
N THR A 113 35.31 23.20 -8.29
CA THR A 113 34.85 22.64 -9.57
C THR A 113 33.33 22.82 -9.62
N VAL A 114 32.83 23.57 -10.60
CA VAL A 114 31.41 23.77 -10.83
C VAL A 114 30.96 22.84 -11.96
N LYS A 115 29.98 22.01 -11.69
CA LYS A 115 29.30 21.16 -12.66
C LYS A 115 27.97 21.80 -13.07
N ASP A 116 27.47 21.47 -14.26
CA ASP A 116 26.14 21.85 -14.67
C ASP A 116 25.12 21.25 -13.69
N LYS A 117 24.00 21.91 -13.53
CA LYS A 117 22.86 21.32 -12.85
C LYS A 117 22.37 20.18 -13.74
N LYS A 118 22.38 18.95 -13.23
CA LYS A 118 21.81 17.80 -13.98
C LYS A 118 20.39 18.20 -14.40
N PRO A 119 20.04 18.14 -15.69
CA PRO A 119 18.67 18.41 -16.10
C PRO A 119 17.79 17.44 -15.31
N THR A 120 16.85 17.94 -14.56
CA THR A 120 15.72 17.13 -14.09
C THR A 120 14.96 16.74 -15.33
N VAL A 121 15.09 15.50 -15.79
CA VAL A 121 14.24 14.96 -16.84
C VAL A 121 12.82 15.07 -16.29
N ASP A 122 12.01 15.86 -16.96
CA ASP A 122 10.60 15.98 -16.63
C ASP A 122 9.86 14.77 -17.23
N ASN A 123 9.92 13.66 -16.53
CA ASN A 123 9.32 12.38 -16.90
C ASN A 123 8.35 11.96 -15.80
N PRO A 124 7.09 12.40 -15.89
CA PRO A 124 6.08 12.04 -14.91
C PRO A 124 5.78 10.54 -14.94
N VAL A 125 5.67 9.92 -13.79
CA VAL A 125 5.31 8.52 -13.62
C VAL A 125 4.36 8.36 -12.43
N LEU A 126 3.44 7.40 -12.53
CA LEU A 126 2.63 6.94 -11.41
C LEU A 126 3.46 6.00 -10.52
N ASN A 127 3.13 5.95 -9.25
CA ASN A 127 3.73 5.02 -8.28
C ASN A 127 3.30 3.55 -8.48
N SER A 128 2.24 3.31 -9.27
CA SER A 128 1.86 2.00 -9.81
C SER A 128 1.11 2.18 -11.12
N THR A 129 1.18 1.20 -12.01
CA THR A 129 0.41 1.13 -13.25
C THR A 129 -0.69 0.07 -13.21
N ASP A 130 -0.70 -0.74 -12.15
CA ASP A 130 -1.65 -1.82 -11.94
C ASP A 130 -1.89 -1.99 -10.43
N VAL A 131 -3.18 -2.01 -10.02
CA VAL A 131 -3.59 -2.09 -8.63
C VAL A 131 -4.79 -3.00 -8.50
N THR A 132 -4.72 -3.95 -7.57
CA THR A 132 -5.84 -4.80 -7.20
C THR A 132 -6.39 -4.39 -5.84
N LEU A 133 -7.69 -4.16 -5.78
CA LEU A 133 -8.45 -3.87 -4.56
C LEU A 133 -9.43 -5.02 -4.27
N TYR A 134 -9.87 -5.08 -3.02
CA TYR A 134 -10.85 -6.07 -2.58
C TYR A 134 -12.02 -5.35 -1.92
N HIS A 135 -13.23 -5.69 -2.34
CA HIS A 135 -14.45 -5.10 -1.82
C HIS A 135 -15.07 -6.01 -0.75
N LEU A 136 -15.47 -5.42 0.34
CA LEU A 136 -16.28 -6.08 1.36
C LEU A 136 -17.70 -5.53 1.25
N SER A 137 -18.61 -6.31 0.66
CA SER A 137 -19.97 -5.88 0.31
C SER A 137 -20.87 -5.69 1.54
N ASN A 138 -20.59 -6.41 2.61
CA ASN A 138 -21.37 -6.33 3.83
C ASN A 138 -20.51 -5.79 4.98
N PRO A 139 -20.94 -4.73 5.67
CA PRO A 139 -20.26 -4.23 6.86
C PRO A 139 -20.32 -5.21 8.04
N ASP A 140 -21.17 -6.24 7.99
CA ASP A 140 -21.22 -7.24 9.06
C ASP A 140 -20.12 -8.30 8.88
N GLU A 141 -18.92 -7.91 9.36
CA GLU A 141 -17.70 -8.74 9.35
C GLU A 141 -17.84 -10.11 10.05
N LYS A 142 -19.03 -10.44 10.56
CA LYS A 142 -19.32 -11.69 11.26
C LYS A 142 -19.92 -12.77 10.36
N GLU A 143 -20.39 -12.41 9.18
CA GLU A 143 -21.10 -13.35 8.33
C GLU A 143 -20.21 -14.36 7.62
N PHE A 144 -18.95 -13.98 7.31
CA PHE A 144 -17.99 -14.90 6.68
C PHE A 144 -16.54 -14.51 6.95
N PRO A 145 -15.58 -15.45 6.92
CA PRO A 145 -14.17 -15.16 7.04
C PRO A 145 -13.62 -14.52 5.74
N TYR A 146 -12.87 -13.44 5.88
CA TYR A 146 -12.18 -12.76 4.77
C TYR A 146 -10.74 -12.38 5.16
N ASP A 147 -9.87 -12.12 4.18
CA ASP A 147 -8.50 -11.70 4.45
C ASP A 147 -8.44 -10.21 4.82
N LYS A 148 -8.12 -9.93 6.08
CA LYS A 148 -7.97 -8.56 6.61
C LYS A 148 -6.77 -7.81 6.02
N ASN A 149 -5.82 -8.52 5.38
CA ASN A 149 -4.65 -7.92 4.75
C ASN A 149 -4.91 -7.50 3.30
N HIS A 150 -6.02 -7.89 2.72
CA HIS A 150 -6.40 -7.45 1.38
C HIS A 150 -6.56 -5.94 1.32
N MET A 151 -6.00 -5.34 0.26
CA MET A 151 -6.00 -3.90 0.07
C MET A 151 -7.38 -3.41 -0.38
N ARG A 152 -8.00 -2.48 0.36
CA ARG A 152 -9.33 -1.94 0.09
C ARG A 152 -9.31 -0.55 -0.53
N GLU A 153 -8.18 0.14 -0.43
CA GLU A 153 -7.96 1.46 -1.01
C GLU A 153 -6.51 1.61 -1.44
N TYR A 154 -6.26 2.42 -2.46
CA TYR A 154 -4.92 2.71 -2.93
C TYR A 154 -4.77 4.18 -3.28
N ARG A 155 -3.66 4.79 -2.89
CA ARG A 155 -3.34 6.16 -3.24
C ARG A 155 -2.35 6.23 -4.38
N PHE A 156 -2.83 6.64 -5.54
CA PHE A 156 -1.96 7.00 -6.66
C PHE A 156 -1.22 8.31 -6.39
N ARG A 157 0.00 8.38 -6.85
CA ARG A 157 0.86 9.57 -6.77
C ARG A 157 1.66 9.70 -8.03
N VAL A 158 1.87 10.94 -8.46
CA VAL A 158 2.75 11.28 -9.59
C VAL A 158 4.10 11.73 -9.04
N SER A 159 5.18 11.27 -9.68
CA SER A 159 6.55 11.67 -9.39
C SER A 159 7.31 11.95 -10.69
N GLY A 160 8.58 12.36 -10.63
CA GLY A 160 9.41 12.63 -11.81
C GLY A 160 9.12 13.94 -12.54
N THR A 161 8.18 14.74 -12.05
CA THR A 161 7.81 16.06 -12.59
C THR A 161 7.64 17.08 -11.47
N LYS A 162 7.60 18.37 -11.82
CA LYS A 162 7.17 19.46 -10.95
C LYS A 162 5.75 19.94 -11.25
N LYS A 163 5.11 19.34 -12.25
CA LYS A 163 3.74 19.65 -12.61
C LYS A 163 2.79 18.98 -11.65
N GLU A 164 1.79 19.73 -11.19
CA GLU A 164 0.75 19.21 -10.31
C GLU A 164 -0.29 18.43 -11.09
N VAL A 165 -0.99 17.53 -10.42
CA VAL A 165 -2.13 16.83 -11.00
C VAL A 165 -3.34 17.76 -10.92
N ARG A 166 -3.86 18.13 -12.08
CA ARG A 166 -5.05 18.99 -12.23
C ARG A 166 -6.33 18.20 -11.96
N LYS A 167 -6.38 16.94 -12.41
CA LYS A 167 -7.59 16.10 -12.33
C LYS A 167 -7.21 14.63 -12.18
N TRP A 168 -7.94 13.94 -11.33
CA TRP A 168 -8.02 12.50 -11.25
C TRP A 168 -9.40 12.06 -11.69
N GLU A 169 -9.48 10.99 -12.48
CA GLU A 169 -10.74 10.40 -12.94
C GLU A 169 -10.59 8.88 -13.10
N ILE A 170 -11.72 8.18 -13.07
CA ILE A 170 -11.81 6.76 -13.39
C ILE A 170 -12.70 6.64 -14.61
N VAL A 171 -12.28 5.84 -15.59
CA VAL A 171 -12.97 5.63 -16.84
C VAL A 171 -13.00 4.14 -17.22
N GLY A 172 -13.98 3.73 -18.00
CA GLY A 172 -14.21 2.35 -18.43
C GLY A 172 -15.63 1.91 -18.12
N GLU A 173 -16.01 0.72 -18.56
CA GLU A 173 -17.35 0.16 -18.36
C GLU A 173 -17.64 -0.04 -16.85
N ASP A 174 -16.64 -0.47 -16.11
CA ASP A 174 -16.75 -0.74 -14.68
C ASP A 174 -16.36 0.47 -13.79
N ALA A 175 -16.29 1.68 -14.33
CA ALA A 175 -15.86 2.87 -13.58
C ALA A 175 -16.71 3.12 -12.33
N ASP A 176 -18.01 2.82 -12.39
CA ASP A 176 -18.97 3.04 -11.29
C ASP A 176 -18.74 2.12 -10.07
N TYR A 177 -17.93 1.08 -10.22
CA TYR A 177 -17.50 0.26 -9.07
C TYR A 177 -16.44 0.92 -8.20
N PHE A 178 -15.92 2.08 -8.63
CA PHE A 178 -14.83 2.76 -7.95
C PHE A 178 -15.13 4.22 -7.67
N THR A 179 -14.49 4.77 -6.66
CA THR A 179 -14.43 6.20 -6.39
C THR A 179 -12.98 6.67 -6.37
N ILE A 180 -12.74 7.93 -6.77
CA ILE A 180 -11.42 8.56 -6.67
C ILE A 180 -11.54 9.97 -6.11
N THR A 181 -10.67 10.31 -5.17
CA THR A 181 -10.60 11.66 -4.62
C THR A 181 -9.71 12.58 -5.46
N THR A 182 -9.81 13.88 -5.24
CA THR A 182 -8.92 14.89 -5.83
C THR A 182 -7.43 14.70 -5.50
N TYR A 183 -7.13 13.84 -4.53
CA TYR A 183 -5.77 13.51 -4.10
C TYR A 183 -5.31 12.12 -4.57
N GLY A 184 -6.04 11.49 -5.52
CA GLY A 184 -5.69 10.21 -6.10
C GLY A 184 -5.92 8.99 -5.20
N LEU A 185 -6.75 9.09 -4.15
CA LEU A 185 -7.16 7.94 -3.34
C LEU A 185 -8.32 7.24 -4.03
N VAL A 186 -8.09 5.99 -4.47
CA VAL A 186 -9.09 5.11 -5.07
C VAL A 186 -9.63 4.15 -4.00
N LYS A 187 -10.93 3.93 -4.02
CA LYS A 187 -11.65 2.93 -3.20
C LYS A 187 -12.67 2.22 -4.09
N THR A 188 -13.03 1.01 -3.69
CA THR A 188 -14.21 0.34 -4.24
C THR A 188 -15.47 0.96 -3.65
N GLN A 189 -16.48 1.18 -4.48
CA GLN A 189 -17.80 1.64 -4.07
C GLN A 189 -18.79 0.48 -4.01
N TRP A 190 -18.68 -0.44 -4.96
CA TRP A 190 -19.49 -1.66 -5.05
C TRP A 190 -18.59 -2.87 -5.24
N GLY A 191 -19.07 -4.05 -4.84
CA GLY A 191 -18.44 -5.31 -5.20
C GLY A 191 -18.96 -5.80 -6.55
N PRO A 192 -18.12 -6.54 -7.31
CA PRO A 192 -18.58 -7.22 -8.51
C PRO A 192 -19.68 -8.23 -8.18
N ALA A 193 -20.62 -8.44 -9.10
CA ALA A 193 -21.60 -9.51 -8.99
C ALA A 193 -20.89 -10.88 -8.96
N TYR A 194 -21.53 -11.90 -8.38
CA TYR A 194 -20.92 -13.23 -8.29
C TYR A 194 -20.52 -13.80 -9.66
N VAL A 195 -21.31 -13.49 -10.69
CA VAL A 195 -21.04 -13.93 -12.08
C VAL A 195 -19.88 -13.17 -12.75
N ASP A 196 -19.51 -12.00 -12.21
CA ASP A 196 -18.42 -11.17 -12.69
C ASP A 196 -17.36 -11.06 -11.59
N PRO A 197 -16.46 -12.04 -11.45
CA PRO A 197 -15.59 -12.15 -10.28
C PRO A 197 -14.60 -10.98 -10.15
N CYS A 198 -14.36 -10.24 -11.23
CA CYS A 198 -13.43 -9.13 -11.26
C CYS A 198 -13.94 -7.99 -12.15
N VAL A 199 -14.03 -6.80 -11.60
CA VAL A 199 -14.30 -5.57 -12.37
C VAL A 199 -13.02 -4.79 -12.56
N THR A 200 -12.90 -4.08 -13.72
CA THR A 200 -11.66 -3.40 -14.13
C THR A 200 -11.95 -2.04 -14.70
N ALA A 201 -11.23 -1.02 -14.22
CA ALA A 201 -11.32 0.35 -14.72
C ALA A 201 -9.93 0.96 -14.91
N THR A 202 -9.88 2.13 -15.57
CA THR A 202 -8.67 2.90 -15.79
C THR A 202 -8.68 4.16 -14.95
N VAL A 203 -7.68 4.34 -14.09
CA VAL A 203 -7.39 5.58 -13.39
C VAL A 203 -6.58 6.49 -14.32
N VAL A 204 -7.01 7.73 -14.47
CA VAL A 204 -6.34 8.75 -15.30
C VAL A 204 -5.96 9.95 -14.45
N ALA A 205 -4.67 10.29 -14.44
CA ALA A 205 -4.15 11.53 -13.87
C ALA A 205 -3.84 12.51 -14.98
N THR A 206 -4.50 13.66 -15.00
CA THR A 206 -4.24 14.76 -15.94
C THR A 206 -3.40 15.84 -15.24
N LEU A 207 -2.23 16.15 -15.78
CA LEU A 207 -1.32 17.17 -15.27
C LEU A 207 -1.72 18.57 -15.73
N GLU A 208 -1.19 19.61 -15.08
CA GLU A 208 -1.41 21.02 -15.45
C GLU A 208 -1.04 21.36 -16.89
N ASP A 209 -0.07 20.64 -17.48
CA ASP A 209 0.39 20.83 -18.85
C ASP A 209 -0.36 19.97 -19.88
N GLY A 210 -1.40 19.28 -19.47
CA GLY A 210 -2.27 18.46 -20.32
C GLY A 210 -1.80 17.02 -20.54
N ARG A 211 -0.61 16.63 -20.09
CA ARG A 211 -0.16 15.23 -20.14
C ARG A 211 -1.03 14.35 -19.25
N THR A 212 -1.27 13.13 -19.68
CA THR A 212 -2.04 12.14 -18.92
C THR A 212 -1.19 10.93 -18.57
N LEU A 213 -1.44 10.37 -17.39
CA LEU A 213 -0.88 9.10 -16.93
C LEU A 213 -2.03 8.16 -16.63
N LYS A 214 -1.86 6.88 -16.96
CA LYS A 214 -2.91 5.87 -16.79
C LYS A 214 -2.42 4.70 -15.94
N ALA A 215 -3.34 4.14 -15.16
CA ALA A 215 -3.14 2.91 -14.41
C ALA A 215 -4.42 2.07 -14.47
N THR A 216 -4.28 0.76 -14.43
CA THR A 216 -5.40 -0.17 -14.28
C THR A 216 -5.70 -0.34 -12.80
N VAL A 217 -6.98 -0.33 -12.43
CA VAL A 217 -7.47 -0.75 -11.13
C VAL A 217 -8.44 -1.90 -11.32
N ARG A 218 -8.30 -2.96 -10.49
CA ARG A 218 -9.21 -4.11 -10.46
C ARG A 218 -9.82 -4.22 -9.07
N ALA A 219 -11.02 -4.75 -9.01
CA ALA A 219 -11.64 -5.10 -7.74
C ALA A 219 -12.24 -6.50 -7.78
N TYR A 220 -11.98 -7.26 -6.70
CA TYR A 220 -12.60 -8.54 -6.39
C TYR A 220 -13.54 -8.38 -5.19
N SER A 221 -14.59 -9.18 -5.14
CA SER A 221 -15.46 -9.29 -3.96
C SER A 221 -14.89 -10.33 -2.98
N GLU A 222 -14.73 -9.96 -1.72
CA GLU A 222 -14.37 -10.92 -0.66
C GLU A 222 -15.42 -12.00 -0.49
N LEU A 223 -16.69 -11.65 -0.67
CA LEU A 223 -17.79 -12.61 -0.63
C LEU A 223 -17.65 -13.66 -1.76
N ASN A 224 -17.35 -13.23 -2.98
CA ASN A 224 -17.15 -14.14 -4.10
C ASN A 224 -15.99 -15.12 -3.84
N ILE A 225 -14.87 -14.60 -3.34
CA ILE A 225 -13.70 -15.43 -2.98
C ILE A 225 -14.08 -16.46 -1.91
N TYR A 226 -14.84 -16.05 -0.89
CA TYR A 226 -15.29 -16.95 0.14
C TYR A 226 -16.24 -18.03 -0.42
N ILE A 227 -17.25 -17.64 -1.20
CA ILE A 227 -18.21 -18.56 -1.80
C ILE A 227 -17.52 -19.57 -2.73
N ASP A 228 -16.58 -19.12 -3.57
CA ASP A 228 -15.80 -20.03 -4.41
C ASP A 228 -15.04 -21.05 -3.56
N SER A 229 -14.47 -20.62 -2.44
CA SER A 229 -13.77 -21.53 -1.53
C SER A 229 -14.70 -22.57 -0.88
N VAL A 230 -15.96 -22.19 -0.63
CA VAL A 230 -17.00 -23.12 -0.15
C VAL A 230 -17.36 -24.13 -1.23
N PHE A 231 -17.55 -23.69 -2.47
CA PHE A 231 -17.87 -24.56 -3.60
C PHE A 231 -16.74 -25.51 -3.94
N ASP A 232 -15.49 -25.04 -3.98
CA ASP A 232 -14.30 -25.89 -4.15
C ASP A 232 -14.20 -26.96 -3.04
N SER A 233 -14.48 -26.58 -1.80
CA SER A 233 -14.48 -27.49 -0.65
C SER A 233 -15.58 -28.52 -0.76
N PHE A 234 -16.77 -28.10 -1.18
CA PHE A 234 -17.89 -28.99 -1.46
C PHE A 234 -17.52 -29.99 -2.55
N GLU A 235 -17.02 -29.54 -3.70
CA GLU A 235 -16.62 -30.43 -4.80
C GLU A 235 -15.58 -31.44 -4.34
N LYS A 236 -14.54 -30.99 -3.67
CA LYS A 236 -13.47 -31.86 -3.15
C LYS A 236 -13.97 -32.94 -2.20
N GLN A 237 -14.98 -32.62 -1.37
CA GLN A 237 -15.45 -33.50 -0.33
C GLN A 237 -16.55 -34.46 -0.82
N TYR A 238 -17.44 -34.00 -1.72
CA TYR A 238 -18.68 -34.71 -2.04
C TYR A 238 -18.82 -35.15 -3.50
N ILE A 239 -17.99 -34.63 -4.42
CA ILE A 239 -18.08 -34.92 -5.85
C ILE A 239 -16.97 -35.89 -6.27
N ALA A 240 -17.38 -37.12 -6.64
CA ALA A 240 -16.45 -38.09 -7.21
C ALA A 240 -16.32 -37.89 -8.74
N ALA A 241 -15.16 -38.23 -9.30
CA ALA A 241 -14.88 -38.03 -10.72
C ALA A 241 -15.81 -38.81 -11.68
N ASN A 242 -16.39 -39.90 -11.20
CA ASN A 242 -17.32 -40.79 -11.97
C ASN A 242 -18.79 -40.42 -11.81
N MET A 243 -19.13 -39.38 -11.05
CA MET A 243 -20.54 -38.95 -10.92
C MET A 243 -21.04 -38.32 -12.21
N THR A 244 -22.29 -38.67 -12.57
CA THR A 244 -23.05 -38.00 -13.62
C THR A 244 -23.36 -36.55 -13.22
N GLN A 245 -23.76 -35.71 -14.17
CA GLN A 245 -24.16 -34.34 -13.85
C GLN A 245 -25.40 -34.33 -12.95
N LYS A 246 -26.37 -35.25 -13.17
CA LYS A 246 -27.54 -35.40 -12.31
C LYS A 246 -27.15 -35.71 -10.86
N GLU A 247 -26.29 -36.70 -10.64
CA GLU A 247 -25.78 -37.03 -9.29
C GLU A 247 -25.10 -35.87 -8.59
N LYS A 248 -24.32 -35.06 -9.33
CA LYS A 248 -23.70 -33.83 -8.80
C LYS A 248 -24.76 -32.81 -8.37
N VAL A 249 -25.82 -32.62 -9.18
CA VAL A 249 -26.94 -31.72 -8.84
C VAL A 249 -27.66 -32.19 -7.59
N GLU A 250 -27.95 -33.49 -7.50
CA GLU A 250 -28.59 -34.10 -6.32
C GLU A 250 -27.74 -33.90 -5.06
N LYS A 251 -26.43 -34.05 -5.20
CA LYS A 251 -25.49 -33.82 -4.09
C LYS A 251 -25.47 -32.36 -3.66
N ALA A 252 -25.48 -31.39 -4.59
CA ALA A 252 -25.53 -29.96 -4.28
C ALA A 252 -26.87 -29.58 -3.59
N ALA A 253 -28.01 -30.12 -4.10
CA ALA A 253 -29.30 -29.87 -3.48
C ALA A 253 -29.37 -30.45 -2.05
N TRP A 254 -28.86 -31.67 -1.86
CA TRP A 254 -28.71 -32.27 -0.53
C TRP A 254 -27.84 -31.40 0.40
N TYR A 255 -26.72 -30.93 -0.08
CA TYR A 255 -25.79 -30.11 0.71
C TYR A 255 -26.46 -28.83 1.24
N ILE A 256 -27.17 -28.11 0.38
CA ILE A 256 -27.96 -26.94 0.77
C ILE A 256 -28.94 -27.29 1.87
N GLY A 257 -29.71 -28.36 1.66
CA GLY A 257 -30.72 -28.83 2.63
C GLY A 257 -30.13 -29.33 3.95
N ALA A 258 -28.94 -29.92 3.93
CA ALA A 258 -28.28 -30.47 5.12
C ALA A 258 -27.55 -29.39 5.95
N THR A 259 -27.05 -28.32 5.31
CA THR A 259 -26.19 -27.34 5.95
C THR A 259 -26.87 -26.03 6.30
N SER A 260 -28.06 -25.72 5.76
CA SER A 260 -28.76 -24.46 6.02
C SER A 260 -30.13 -24.65 6.67
N ASP A 261 -30.60 -23.67 7.41
CA ASP A 261 -31.96 -23.60 8.00
C ASP A 261 -32.88 -22.71 7.16
N TYR A 262 -34.18 -23.06 7.15
CA TYR A 262 -35.15 -22.18 6.49
C TYR A 262 -35.42 -20.93 7.34
N LYS A 263 -35.32 -19.79 6.69
CA LYS A 263 -35.61 -18.48 7.29
C LYS A 263 -36.50 -17.69 6.34
N ALA A 264 -37.79 -17.57 6.70
CA ALA A 264 -38.71 -16.77 5.90
C ALA A 264 -38.20 -15.33 5.71
N GLN A 265 -38.36 -14.79 4.50
CA GLN A 265 -37.92 -13.43 4.11
C GLN A 265 -36.40 -13.19 4.08
N ASP A 266 -35.59 -14.23 4.20
CA ASP A 266 -34.15 -14.17 3.99
C ASP A 266 -33.84 -14.70 2.58
N SER A 267 -33.94 -13.82 1.60
CA SER A 267 -33.81 -14.15 0.17
C SER A 267 -32.39 -13.99 -0.38
N GLU A 268 -31.43 -13.60 0.46
CA GLU A 268 -30.02 -13.46 0.06
C GLU A 268 -29.39 -14.85 -0.10
N TRP A 269 -29.09 -15.22 -1.32
CA TRP A 269 -28.62 -16.57 -1.67
C TRP A 269 -27.32 -16.97 -0.97
N TYR A 270 -26.41 -16.01 -0.75
CA TYR A 270 -25.13 -16.27 -0.11
C TYR A 270 -25.27 -16.56 1.40
N HIS A 271 -26.38 -16.17 2.03
CA HIS A 271 -26.69 -16.52 3.43
C HIS A 271 -26.75 -18.03 3.65
N ILE A 272 -27.13 -18.80 2.62
CA ILE A 272 -27.06 -20.26 2.66
C ILE A 272 -25.68 -20.77 3.07
N PHE A 273 -24.61 -20.07 2.65
CA PHE A 273 -23.22 -20.47 2.85
C PHE A 273 -22.49 -19.68 3.94
N THR A 274 -22.94 -18.48 4.24
CA THR A 274 -22.27 -17.60 5.22
C THR A 274 -22.82 -17.77 6.63
N ILE A 275 -24.14 -17.73 6.78
CA ILE A 275 -24.84 -17.84 8.07
C ILE A 275 -25.78 -19.04 8.16
N HIS A 276 -25.73 -19.91 7.15
CA HIS A 276 -26.46 -21.19 7.08
C HIS A 276 -27.98 -21.07 7.23
N GLN A 277 -28.57 -20.07 6.59
CA GLN A 277 -30.02 -19.86 6.56
C GLN A 277 -30.47 -19.23 5.23
N GLY A 278 -31.77 -19.33 4.93
CA GLY A 278 -32.40 -18.71 3.76
C GLY A 278 -33.78 -19.28 3.45
N ASP A 279 -34.52 -18.52 2.66
CA ASP A 279 -35.84 -18.97 2.14
C ASP A 279 -35.69 -19.76 0.83
N CYS A 280 -36.82 -20.08 0.20
CA CYS A 280 -36.82 -20.79 -1.08
C CYS A 280 -36.19 -19.97 -2.23
N SER A 281 -36.25 -18.63 -2.15
CA SER A 281 -35.59 -17.78 -3.13
C SER A 281 -34.07 -17.84 -2.97
N ALA A 282 -33.55 -17.75 -1.75
CA ALA A 282 -32.12 -17.92 -1.46
C ALA A 282 -31.62 -19.28 -1.94
N SER A 283 -32.36 -20.35 -1.60
CA SER A 283 -31.98 -21.74 -1.92
C SER A 283 -31.91 -22.02 -3.44
N ARG A 284 -32.83 -21.48 -4.25
CA ARG A 284 -32.78 -21.65 -5.71
C ARG A 284 -31.61 -21.00 -6.37
N TYR A 285 -31.24 -19.79 -5.94
CA TYR A 285 -30.04 -19.11 -6.45
C TYR A 285 -28.76 -19.79 -5.95
N ALA A 286 -28.73 -20.23 -4.70
CA ALA A 286 -27.60 -20.99 -4.16
C ALA A 286 -27.35 -22.26 -4.99
N LEU A 287 -28.37 -23.03 -5.30
CA LEU A 287 -28.23 -24.22 -6.14
C LEU A 287 -27.83 -23.88 -7.58
N MET A 288 -28.41 -22.84 -8.17
CA MET A 288 -28.00 -22.36 -9.49
C MET A 288 -26.50 -22.04 -9.55
N TYR A 289 -25.97 -21.30 -8.58
CA TYR A 289 -24.56 -20.94 -8.56
C TYR A 289 -23.65 -22.13 -8.31
N MET A 290 -24.01 -23.05 -7.41
CA MET A 290 -23.26 -24.30 -7.22
C MET A 290 -23.23 -25.16 -8.51
N CYS A 291 -24.34 -25.29 -9.20
CA CYS A 291 -24.40 -26.02 -10.49
C CYS A 291 -23.49 -25.37 -11.53
N ARG A 292 -23.56 -24.05 -11.67
CA ARG A 292 -22.72 -23.27 -12.61
C ARG A 292 -21.21 -23.39 -12.29
N HIS A 293 -20.84 -23.38 -11.02
CA HIS A 293 -19.46 -23.59 -10.59
C HIS A 293 -18.94 -24.98 -11.03
N MET A 294 -19.77 -26.02 -10.94
CA MET A 294 -19.47 -27.36 -11.46
C MET A 294 -19.56 -27.48 -13.00
N GLY A 295 -19.78 -26.40 -13.74
CA GLY A 295 -19.96 -26.41 -15.20
C GLY A 295 -21.29 -26.96 -15.68
N ILE A 296 -22.30 -27.03 -14.81
CA ILE A 296 -23.65 -27.52 -15.14
C ILE A 296 -24.58 -26.32 -15.37
N LYS A 297 -25.24 -26.26 -16.53
CA LYS A 297 -26.14 -25.15 -16.88
C LYS A 297 -27.40 -25.17 -16.01
N ALA A 298 -27.68 -24.08 -15.32
CA ALA A 298 -28.78 -23.94 -14.39
C ALA A 298 -29.32 -22.50 -14.35
N VAL A 299 -30.63 -22.37 -14.15
CA VAL A 299 -31.33 -21.09 -14.03
C VAL A 299 -32.32 -21.15 -12.86
N ALA A 300 -32.30 -20.13 -12.01
CA ALA A 300 -33.27 -19.97 -10.95
C ALA A 300 -34.60 -19.50 -11.52
N CYS A 301 -35.69 -20.16 -11.15
CA CYS A 301 -37.04 -19.90 -11.64
C CYS A 301 -38.08 -19.98 -10.52
N ARG A 302 -39.36 -19.74 -10.85
CA ARG A 302 -40.48 -19.87 -9.94
C ARG A 302 -41.57 -20.71 -10.61
N ASN A 303 -42.28 -21.48 -9.81
CA ASN A 303 -43.50 -22.12 -10.28
C ASN A 303 -44.71 -21.15 -10.24
N ILE A 304 -45.87 -21.63 -10.64
CA ILE A 304 -47.12 -20.86 -10.64
C ILE A 304 -47.51 -20.33 -9.25
N ASP A 305 -47.09 -21.02 -8.18
CA ASP A 305 -47.34 -20.62 -6.79
C ASP A 305 -46.21 -19.72 -6.23
N TYR A 306 -45.37 -19.17 -7.11
CA TYR A 306 -44.21 -18.33 -6.76
C TYR A 306 -43.14 -19.01 -5.89
N HIS A 307 -43.21 -20.35 -5.77
CA HIS A 307 -42.16 -21.08 -5.04
C HIS A 307 -40.85 -21.13 -5.82
N GLY A 308 -39.72 -20.91 -5.11
CA GLY A 308 -38.38 -20.90 -5.72
C GLY A 308 -37.95 -22.29 -6.17
N GLN A 309 -37.53 -22.41 -7.43
CA GLN A 309 -37.07 -23.64 -8.06
C GLN A 309 -35.85 -23.39 -8.94
N THR A 310 -35.09 -24.42 -9.30
CA THR A 310 -33.96 -24.34 -10.20
C THR A 310 -34.16 -25.29 -11.39
N LEU A 311 -34.21 -24.74 -12.60
CA LEU A 311 -34.16 -25.51 -13.83
C LEU A 311 -32.70 -25.84 -14.16
N VAL A 312 -32.39 -27.11 -14.34
CA VAL A 312 -31.05 -27.63 -14.62
C VAL A 312 -31.06 -28.49 -15.84
N LYS A 313 -30.05 -28.36 -16.73
CA LYS A 313 -29.79 -29.34 -17.79
C LYS A 313 -28.59 -30.18 -17.40
N ALA A 314 -28.83 -31.44 -17.07
CA ALA A 314 -27.82 -32.39 -16.64
C ALA A 314 -27.87 -33.65 -17.51
N ASP A 315 -26.74 -34.14 -18.00
CA ASP A 315 -26.64 -35.32 -18.89
C ASP A 315 -27.56 -35.22 -20.13
N GLY A 316 -27.80 -33.97 -20.61
CA GLY A 316 -28.68 -33.70 -21.77
C GLY A 316 -30.17 -33.62 -21.44
N ILE A 317 -30.58 -33.87 -20.21
CA ILE A 317 -31.98 -33.91 -19.76
C ILE A 317 -32.27 -32.71 -18.86
N PHE A 318 -33.46 -32.14 -18.97
CA PHE A 318 -33.92 -31.07 -18.10
C PHE A 318 -34.55 -31.60 -16.81
N TYR A 319 -34.09 -31.07 -15.69
CA TYR A 319 -34.63 -31.38 -14.36
C TYR A 319 -35.10 -30.10 -13.67
N MET A 320 -36.22 -30.21 -12.97
CA MET A 320 -36.61 -29.22 -11.99
C MET A 320 -36.18 -29.68 -10.61
N VAL A 321 -35.49 -28.80 -9.91
CA VAL A 321 -34.96 -29.07 -8.56
C VAL A 321 -35.56 -28.07 -7.58
N VAL A 322 -36.13 -28.57 -6.50
CA VAL A 322 -36.69 -27.80 -5.40
C VAL A 322 -35.88 -28.07 -4.16
N THR A 323 -35.38 -27.01 -3.54
CA THR A 323 -34.64 -27.08 -2.30
C THR A 323 -35.28 -26.15 -1.25
N GLY A 324 -35.07 -26.39 0.03
CA GLY A 324 -35.49 -25.45 1.05
C GLY A 324 -36.91 -25.60 1.57
N TYR A 325 -37.39 -26.82 1.73
CA TYR A 325 -38.69 -27.09 2.41
C TYR A 325 -38.62 -26.78 3.92
N ASN A 326 -39.80 -26.46 4.50
CA ASN A 326 -39.98 -26.17 5.95
C ASN A 326 -39.92 -27.40 6.86
N GLU A 327 -39.35 -28.50 6.42
CA GLU A 327 -39.30 -29.76 7.17
C GLU A 327 -38.09 -29.81 8.08
N PRO A 328 -38.11 -30.59 9.18
CA PRO A 328 -36.93 -30.74 10.05
C PRO A 328 -35.73 -31.36 9.29
N LYS A 329 -34.53 -31.06 9.70
CA LYS A 329 -33.27 -31.56 9.09
C LYS A 329 -33.19 -33.08 9.10
N PRO A 330 -32.61 -33.72 8.06
CA PRO A 330 -32.10 -33.08 6.86
C PRO A 330 -33.24 -32.65 5.93
N ARG A 331 -33.19 -31.39 5.48
CA ARG A 331 -34.18 -30.89 4.52
C ARG A 331 -34.16 -31.74 3.27
N GLN A 332 -35.35 -32.12 2.83
CA GLN A 332 -35.49 -32.85 1.58
C GLN A 332 -35.40 -31.92 0.40
N TYR A 333 -34.79 -32.38 -0.67
CA TYR A 333 -34.91 -31.78 -1.99
C TYR A 333 -35.79 -32.71 -2.86
N THR A 334 -36.36 -32.12 -3.89
CA THR A 334 -37.06 -32.89 -4.91
C THR A 334 -36.42 -32.61 -6.25
N ILE A 335 -36.16 -33.65 -7.03
CA ILE A 335 -35.69 -33.55 -8.41
C ILE A 335 -36.59 -34.39 -9.28
N TYR A 336 -37.11 -33.83 -10.35
CA TYR A 336 -37.93 -34.55 -11.31
C TYR A 336 -37.59 -34.11 -12.74
N GLU A 337 -37.66 -35.06 -13.66
CA GLU A 337 -37.44 -34.84 -15.08
C GLU A 337 -38.56 -34.02 -15.68
N MET A 338 -38.23 -33.07 -16.52
CA MET A 338 -39.18 -32.20 -17.19
C MET A 338 -39.43 -32.65 -18.61
N SER A 339 -40.70 -32.68 -19.03
CA SER A 339 -41.04 -32.85 -20.44
C SER A 339 -40.66 -31.60 -21.25
N ASP A 340 -40.36 -31.76 -22.53
CA ASP A 340 -40.05 -30.63 -23.44
C ASP A 340 -41.14 -29.55 -23.44
N LYS A 341 -42.43 -29.97 -23.31
CA LYS A 341 -43.55 -29.04 -23.19
C LYS A 341 -43.45 -28.25 -21.89
N GLY A 342 -43.22 -28.91 -20.76
CA GLY A 342 -43.13 -28.28 -19.45
C GLY A 342 -41.91 -27.30 -19.36
N VAL A 343 -40.80 -27.65 -20.01
CA VAL A 343 -39.62 -26.74 -20.10
C VAL A 343 -39.97 -25.47 -20.87
N LYS A 344 -40.69 -25.57 -22.00
CA LYS A 344 -41.10 -24.41 -22.79
C LYS A 344 -42.05 -23.49 -22.03
N GLU A 345 -43.08 -24.07 -21.42
CA GLU A 345 -44.06 -23.32 -20.60
C GLU A 345 -43.36 -22.59 -19.45
N LEU A 346 -42.51 -23.28 -18.72
CA LEU A 346 -41.73 -22.68 -17.63
C LEU A 346 -40.82 -21.55 -18.12
N ALA A 347 -40.16 -21.75 -19.28
CA ALA A 347 -39.26 -20.75 -19.86
C ALA A 347 -40.01 -19.47 -20.26
N GLU A 348 -41.20 -19.62 -20.86
CA GLU A 348 -42.09 -18.52 -21.21
C GLU A 348 -42.53 -17.74 -19.96
N ASP A 349 -43.00 -18.46 -18.93
CA ASP A 349 -43.47 -17.85 -17.66
C ASP A 349 -42.38 -17.10 -16.89
N ASN A 350 -41.14 -17.52 -17.01
CA ASN A 350 -39.98 -16.93 -16.28
C ASN A 350 -39.06 -16.08 -17.16
N GLY A 351 -39.35 -15.92 -18.45
CA GLY A 351 -38.50 -15.17 -19.38
C GLY A 351 -37.12 -15.80 -19.60
N ILE A 352 -37.02 -17.14 -19.57
CA ILE A 352 -35.77 -17.88 -19.73
C ILE A 352 -35.48 -18.10 -21.21
N ASP A 353 -34.29 -17.61 -21.67
CA ASP A 353 -33.80 -17.96 -23.01
C ASP A 353 -33.22 -19.38 -22.99
N LEU A 354 -33.91 -20.32 -23.62
CA LEU A 354 -33.48 -21.72 -23.68
C LEU A 354 -32.18 -21.94 -24.46
N LYS A 355 -31.77 -20.99 -25.30
CA LYS A 355 -30.44 -21.01 -25.96
C LYS A 355 -29.30 -21.03 -24.94
N TYR A 356 -29.50 -20.51 -23.75
CA TYR A 356 -28.52 -20.60 -22.68
C TYR A 356 -28.11 -22.08 -22.39
N PHE A 357 -28.98 -23.02 -22.63
CA PHE A 357 -28.76 -24.45 -22.37
C PHE A 357 -28.16 -25.20 -23.58
N ASP A 358 -28.04 -24.60 -24.75
CA ASP A 358 -27.36 -25.15 -25.93
C ASP A 358 -25.85 -24.98 -25.84
#